data_292c69c08f043698289087bddac88643
#
_entry.id   292c69c08f043698289087bddac88643
#
_cell.length_a   1.000
_cell.length_b   1.000
_cell.length_c   1.000
_cell.angle_alpha   90.00
_cell.angle_beta   90.00
_cell.angle_gamma   90.00
#
_symmetry.space_group_name_H-M   'P 1'
#
loop_
_entity.id
_entity.type
_entity.pdbx_description
1 polymer ?
#
loop_
_entity_poly.entity_id
_entity_poly.type
_entity_poly.pdbx_seq_one_letter_code
_entity_poly.pdbx_strand_id
1 'polypeptide(L)'
;MPCPHNEITIVQRSQRQSAVAAAAYQSGEKLFCEYDQQVKHYPEKRGIVHNEILLPANAPRSYADRNTLWNAAEAVEKQWNSQLARRWVLTIPREIPPDQYAVLVREIGRASCRERV
;
A
#
# COMPACT_ATOMS: atom_id res chain seq x y z
N MET A 1 20.85 0.24 19.57
CA MET A 1 20.35 -0.90 18.82
C MET A 1 18.99 -0.59 18.24
N PRO A 2 18.81 -0.67 16.92
CA PRO A 2 17.49 -0.39 16.37
C PRO A 2 16.49 -1.46 16.84
N CYS A 3 15.33 -0.99 17.23
CA CYS A 3 14.26 -1.87 17.67
C CYS A 3 13.52 -2.35 16.41
N PRO A 4 13.65 -3.62 16.01
CA PRO A 4 12.95 -4.09 14.83
C PRO A 4 11.43 -4.02 15.03
N HIS A 5 10.76 -3.41 14.08
CA HIS A 5 9.30 -3.32 14.08
C HIS A 5 8.77 -3.97 12.82
N ASN A 6 7.90 -4.95 12.99
CA ASN A 6 7.32 -5.68 11.88
C ASN A 6 5.85 -5.92 12.23
N GLU A 7 4.97 -5.25 11.50
CA GLU A 7 3.54 -5.31 11.76
C GLU A 7 2.77 -5.51 10.47
N ILE A 8 1.89 -6.52 10.46
CA ILE A 8 0.98 -6.75 9.35
C ILE A 8 -0.43 -6.44 9.83
N THR A 9 -1.11 -5.54 9.15
CA THR A 9 -2.49 -5.20 9.44
C THR A 9 -3.35 -5.42 8.20
N ILE A 10 -4.65 -5.61 8.43
CA ILE A 10 -5.61 -5.81 7.35
C ILE A 10 -6.48 -4.56 7.27
N VAL A 11 -6.59 -4.01 6.06
CA VAL A 11 -7.53 -2.92 5.77
C VAL A 11 -8.88 -3.56 5.48
N GLN A 12 -9.87 -3.29 6.31
CA GLN A 12 -11.16 -3.95 6.24
C GLN A 12 -12.29 -2.92 6.27
N ARG A 13 -13.27 -3.09 5.39
CA ARG A 13 -14.36 -2.11 5.24
C ARG A 13 -15.21 -2.01 6.51
N SER A 14 -15.47 -3.12 7.20
CA SER A 14 -16.25 -3.13 8.43
C SER A 14 -15.62 -2.32 9.56
N GLN A 15 -14.31 -2.06 9.47
CA GLN A 15 -13.59 -1.21 10.41
C GLN A 15 -13.56 0.24 9.96
N ARG A 16 -14.39 0.61 8.99
CA ARG A 16 -14.47 1.94 8.39
C ARG A 16 -13.15 2.36 7.73
N GLN A 17 -12.41 1.38 7.23
CA GLN A 17 -11.15 1.58 6.55
C GLN A 17 -11.35 1.54 5.04
N SER A 18 -10.44 2.19 4.31
CA SER A 18 -10.46 2.24 2.86
C SER A 18 -9.07 1.93 2.31
N ALA A 19 -9.01 1.09 1.28
CA ALA A 19 -7.75 0.82 0.60
C ALA A 19 -7.21 2.08 -0.07
N VAL A 20 -8.10 2.92 -0.61
CA VAL A 20 -7.71 4.19 -1.23
C VAL A 20 -7.12 5.13 -0.18
N ALA A 21 -7.75 5.22 1.00
CA ALA A 21 -7.23 6.06 2.08
C ALA A 21 -5.86 5.56 2.57
N ALA A 22 -5.68 4.25 2.71
CA ALA A 22 -4.40 3.68 3.12
C ALA A 22 -3.31 3.97 2.09
N ALA A 23 -3.64 3.83 0.80
CA ALA A 23 -2.69 4.13 -0.27
C ALA A 23 -2.34 5.61 -0.32
N ALA A 24 -3.31 6.49 -0.12
CA ALA A 24 -3.07 7.94 -0.08
C ALA A 24 -2.14 8.31 1.07
N TYR A 25 -2.36 7.73 2.24
CA TYR A 25 -1.52 7.99 3.41
C TYR A 25 -0.08 7.53 3.17
N GLN A 26 0.09 6.33 2.65
CA GLN A 26 1.44 5.76 2.48
C GLN A 26 2.22 6.40 1.36
N SER A 27 1.54 6.80 0.27
CA SER A 27 2.22 7.38 -0.89
C SER A 27 2.37 8.90 -0.79
N GLY A 28 1.58 9.55 0.06
CA GLY A 28 1.55 11.00 0.12
C GLY A 28 0.76 11.65 -1.00
N GLU A 29 0.10 10.87 -1.84
CA GLU A 29 -0.69 11.38 -2.95
C GLU A 29 -2.12 11.69 -2.53
N LYS A 30 -2.74 12.59 -3.28
CA LYS A 30 -4.15 12.90 -3.15
C LYS A 30 -4.94 11.96 -4.05
N LEU A 31 -5.79 11.12 -3.47
CA LEU A 31 -6.55 10.12 -4.20
C LEU A 31 -8.05 10.28 -3.95
N PHE A 32 -8.85 9.94 -4.95
CA PHE A 32 -10.31 9.98 -4.83
C PHE A 32 -10.86 8.58 -4.63
N CYS A 33 -11.65 8.38 -3.57
CA CYS A 33 -12.28 7.11 -3.28
C CYS A 33 -13.69 7.09 -3.85
N GLU A 34 -13.95 6.19 -4.80
CA GLU A 34 -15.25 6.08 -5.45
C GLU A 34 -16.31 5.48 -4.55
N TYR A 35 -15.91 4.65 -3.60
CA TYR A 35 -16.87 3.99 -2.72
C TYR A 35 -17.63 4.99 -1.84
N ASP A 36 -16.95 5.95 -1.23
CA ASP A 36 -17.59 6.93 -0.36
C ASP A 36 -17.60 8.35 -0.97
N GLN A 37 -17.14 8.50 -2.21
CA GLN A 37 -17.15 9.76 -2.96
C GLN A 37 -16.37 10.86 -2.25
N GLN A 38 -15.26 10.51 -1.60
CA GLN A 38 -14.43 11.46 -0.87
C GLN A 38 -13.00 11.47 -1.36
N VAL A 39 -12.38 12.65 -1.29
CA VAL A 39 -10.96 12.79 -1.57
C VAL A 39 -10.17 12.39 -0.32
N LYS A 40 -9.19 11.53 -0.50
CA LYS A 40 -8.29 11.08 0.58
C LYS A 40 -6.96 11.77 0.40
N HIS A 41 -6.62 12.65 1.34
CA HIS A 41 -5.39 13.41 1.29
C HIS A 41 -4.88 13.64 2.71
N TYR A 42 -3.61 13.35 2.92
CA TYR A 42 -2.95 13.48 4.22
C TYR A 42 -1.72 14.37 4.09
N PRO A 43 -1.93 15.72 4.00
CA PRO A 43 -0.82 16.64 3.72
C PRO A 43 0.24 16.69 4.81
N GLU A 44 -0.09 16.24 6.01
CA GLU A 44 0.85 16.21 7.12
C GLU A 44 1.81 15.03 7.06
N LYS A 45 1.56 14.06 6.19
CA LYS A 45 2.45 12.92 6.04
C LYS A 45 3.78 13.37 5.46
N ARG A 46 4.85 13.05 6.16
CA ARG A 46 6.22 13.46 5.81
C ARG A 46 7.15 12.27 5.83
N GLY A 47 8.34 12.46 5.29
CA GLY A 47 9.38 11.44 5.32
C GLY A 47 9.25 10.38 4.24
N ILE A 48 8.44 10.63 3.21
CA ILE A 48 8.32 9.69 2.09
C ILE A 48 9.51 9.91 1.17
N VAL A 49 10.39 8.90 1.13
CA VAL A 49 11.60 8.95 0.31
C VAL A 49 11.34 8.40 -1.09
N HIS A 50 10.51 7.35 -1.18
CA HIS A 50 10.25 6.67 -2.43
C HIS A 50 8.90 5.97 -2.36
N ASN A 51 8.16 5.98 -3.44
CA ASN A 51 6.96 5.17 -3.57
C ASN A 51 6.85 4.65 -5.00
N GLU A 52 6.31 3.45 -5.16
CA GLU A 52 6.11 2.86 -6.48
C GLU A 52 5.01 1.80 -6.41
N ILE A 53 4.50 1.44 -7.57
CA ILE A 53 3.54 0.36 -7.73
C ILE A 53 4.22 -0.75 -8.51
N LEU A 54 4.22 -1.96 -7.94
CA LEU A 54 4.80 -3.14 -8.60
C LEU A 54 3.66 -3.99 -9.13
N LEU A 55 3.55 -4.06 -10.45
CA LEU A 55 2.51 -4.84 -11.11
C LEU A 55 3.10 -6.11 -11.71
N PRO A 56 2.36 -7.24 -11.68
CA PRO A 56 2.75 -8.41 -12.46
C PRO A 56 2.69 -8.10 -13.95
N ALA A 57 3.45 -8.86 -14.75
CA ALA A 57 3.56 -8.60 -16.18
C ALA A 57 2.20 -8.70 -16.90
N ASN A 58 1.28 -9.49 -16.37
CA ASN A 58 -0.04 -9.71 -16.98
C ASN A 58 -1.11 -8.75 -16.44
N ALA A 59 -0.75 -7.81 -15.57
CA ALA A 59 -1.73 -6.86 -15.03
C ALA A 59 -2.03 -5.75 -16.04
N PRO A 60 -3.26 -5.21 -16.03
CA PRO A 60 -3.59 -4.06 -16.87
C PRO A 60 -2.69 -2.86 -16.54
N ARG A 61 -2.24 -2.16 -17.59
CA ARG A 61 -1.37 -0.99 -17.41
C ARG A 61 -2.04 0.16 -16.67
N SER A 62 -3.37 0.23 -16.73
CA SER A 62 -4.12 1.25 -15.99
C SER A 62 -3.89 1.18 -14.49
N TYR A 63 -3.49 0.03 -13.97
CA TYR A 63 -3.21 -0.15 -12.55
C TYR A 63 -1.87 0.47 -12.13
N ALA A 64 -1.09 0.99 -13.06
CA ALA A 64 0.06 1.81 -12.73
C ALA A 64 -0.36 3.16 -12.12
N ASP A 65 -1.60 3.59 -12.34
CA ASP A 65 -2.19 4.72 -11.65
C ASP A 65 -2.73 4.25 -10.30
N ARG A 66 -2.21 4.82 -9.23
CA ARG A 66 -2.57 4.40 -7.87
C ARG A 66 -4.07 4.55 -7.59
N ASN A 67 -4.65 5.63 -8.06
CA ASN A 67 -6.08 5.88 -7.88
C ASN A 67 -6.92 4.78 -8.54
N THR A 68 -6.58 4.42 -9.78
CA THR A 68 -7.28 3.36 -10.51
C THR A 68 -7.12 2.01 -9.84
N LEU A 69 -5.90 1.68 -9.41
CA LEU A 69 -5.60 0.39 -8.79
C LEU A 69 -6.43 0.17 -7.52
N TRP A 70 -6.39 1.13 -6.61
CA TRP A 70 -7.01 0.93 -5.31
C TRP A 70 -8.53 1.08 -5.34
N ASN A 71 -9.07 1.89 -6.25
CA ASN A 71 -10.52 1.91 -6.47
C ASN A 71 -11.00 0.61 -7.09
N ALA A 72 -10.23 0.03 -8.00
CA ALA A 72 -10.57 -1.28 -8.56
C ALA A 72 -10.55 -2.37 -7.49
N ALA A 73 -9.56 -2.34 -6.60
CA ALA A 73 -9.47 -3.29 -5.51
C ALA A 73 -10.70 -3.22 -4.60
N GLU A 74 -11.17 -2.02 -4.28
CA GLU A 74 -12.37 -1.85 -3.48
C GLU A 74 -13.64 -2.27 -4.22
N ALA A 75 -13.72 -2.03 -5.52
CA ALA A 75 -14.88 -2.36 -6.32
C ALA A 75 -15.10 -3.88 -6.45
N VAL A 76 -14.02 -4.65 -6.47
CA VAL A 76 -14.09 -6.11 -6.55
C VAL A 76 -14.64 -6.71 -5.25
N GLU A 77 -14.31 -6.10 -4.12
CA GLU A 77 -14.73 -6.56 -2.80
C GLU A 77 -16.03 -5.88 -2.41
N LYS A 78 -17.15 -6.59 -2.55
CA LYS A 78 -18.47 -5.99 -2.43
C LYS A 78 -19.10 -6.11 -1.04
N GLN A 79 -18.61 -7.02 -0.22
CA GLN A 79 -19.24 -7.27 1.08
C GLN A 79 -18.77 -6.28 2.14
N TRP A 80 -19.61 -6.03 3.12
CA TRP A 80 -19.32 -5.09 4.20
C TRP A 80 -18.08 -5.49 5.00
N ASN A 81 -17.87 -6.78 5.19
CA ASN A 81 -16.73 -7.30 5.97
C ASN A 81 -15.55 -7.70 5.11
N SER A 82 -15.50 -7.29 3.86
CA SER A 82 -14.40 -7.64 2.94
C SER A 82 -13.07 -7.06 3.41
N GLN A 83 -12.02 -7.88 3.25
CA GLN A 83 -10.65 -7.42 3.45
C GLN A 83 -10.16 -6.77 2.16
N LEU A 84 -9.88 -5.48 2.22
CA LEU A 84 -9.55 -4.68 1.04
C LEU A 84 -8.08 -4.74 0.69
N ALA A 85 -7.21 -4.84 1.69
CA ALA A 85 -5.77 -4.85 1.48
C ALA A 85 -5.06 -5.38 2.72
N ARG A 86 -3.79 -5.76 2.53
CA ARG A 86 -2.88 -6.03 3.64
C ARG A 86 -1.81 -4.96 3.66
N ARG A 87 -1.52 -4.48 4.84
CA ARG A 87 -0.51 -3.45 5.05
C ARG A 87 0.59 -4.03 5.91
N TRP A 88 1.82 -3.95 5.41
CA TRP A 88 2.98 -4.47 6.12
C TRP A 88 3.95 -3.33 6.39
N VAL A 89 4.20 -3.06 7.67
CA VAL A 89 5.14 -2.03 8.11
C VAL A 89 6.39 -2.71 8.62
N LEU A 90 7.53 -2.38 8.01
CA LEU A 90 8.82 -2.96 8.34
C LEU A 90 9.81 -1.87 8.73
N THR A 91 10.60 -2.14 9.75
CA THR A 91 11.72 -1.27 10.11
C THR A 91 12.94 -1.66 9.29
N ILE A 92 13.51 -0.68 8.59
CA ILE A 92 14.74 -0.88 7.83
C ILE A 92 15.93 -0.58 8.76
N PRO A 93 16.92 -1.49 8.86
CA PRO A 93 18.10 -1.22 9.70
C PRO A 93 18.86 0.01 9.23
N ARG A 94 19.42 0.76 10.19
CA ARG A 94 20.17 1.99 9.87
C ARG A 94 21.43 1.75 9.09
N GLU A 95 21.97 0.53 9.16
CA GLU A 95 23.16 0.13 8.44
C GLU A 95 22.97 0.08 6.92
N ILE A 96 21.73 0.02 6.46
CA ILE A 96 21.43 -0.02 5.04
C ILE A 96 21.45 1.41 4.48
N PRO A 97 22.25 1.67 3.43
CA PRO A 97 22.28 3.01 2.82
C PRO A 97 20.91 3.39 2.23
N PRO A 98 20.53 4.68 2.30
CA PRO A 98 19.24 5.12 1.77
C PRO A 98 18.99 4.80 0.30
N ASP A 99 20.04 4.72 -0.52
CA ASP A 99 19.91 4.39 -1.94
C ASP A 99 19.54 2.91 -2.17
N GLN A 100 19.63 2.06 -1.14
CA GLN A 100 19.28 0.65 -1.19
C GLN A 100 17.88 0.37 -0.66
N TYR A 101 17.18 1.35 -0.11
CA TYR A 101 15.87 1.12 0.50
C TYR A 101 14.85 0.57 -0.49
N ALA A 102 14.77 1.15 -1.68
CA ALA A 102 13.80 0.73 -2.68
C ALA A 102 14.08 -0.71 -3.15
N VAL A 103 15.35 -1.07 -3.33
CA VAL A 103 15.75 -2.42 -3.74
C VAL A 103 15.36 -3.44 -2.67
N LEU A 104 15.66 -3.14 -1.41
CA LEU A 104 15.35 -4.02 -0.29
C LEU A 104 13.85 -4.28 -0.17
N VAL A 105 13.06 -3.22 -0.19
CA VAL A 105 11.60 -3.34 -0.05
C VAL A 105 11.01 -4.12 -1.23
N ARG A 106 11.52 -3.89 -2.43
CA ARG A 106 11.07 -4.60 -3.62
C ARG A 106 11.34 -6.11 -3.52
N GLU A 107 12.52 -6.49 -3.03
CA GLU A 107 12.85 -7.90 -2.83
C GLU A 107 12.00 -8.57 -1.76
N ILE A 108 11.73 -7.87 -0.66
CA ILE A 108 10.85 -8.38 0.40
C ILE A 108 9.45 -8.60 -0.15
N GLY A 109 8.94 -7.66 -0.94
CA GLY A 109 7.63 -7.79 -1.57
C GLY A 109 7.54 -8.98 -2.50
N ARG A 110 8.54 -9.21 -3.31
CA ARG A 110 8.60 -10.36 -4.21
C ARG A 110 8.60 -11.68 -3.45
N ALA A 111 9.40 -11.78 -2.39
CA ALA A 111 9.46 -12.98 -1.59
C ALA A 111 8.11 -13.30 -0.94
N SER A 112 7.45 -12.28 -0.40
CA SER A 112 6.12 -12.46 0.22
C SER A 112 5.09 -12.92 -0.79
N CYS A 113 5.11 -12.38 -2.00
CA CYS A 113 4.17 -12.77 -3.05
C CYS A 113 4.39 -14.21 -3.50
N ARG A 114 5.64 -14.67 -3.53
CA ARG A 114 5.96 -16.05 -3.92
C ARG A 114 5.43 -17.08 -2.92
N GLU A 115 5.39 -16.73 -1.65
CA GLU A 115 4.93 -17.64 -0.61
C GLU A 115 3.42 -17.85 -0.62
N ARG A 116 2.70 -17.11 -1.46
CA ARG A 116 1.25 -17.18 -1.54
C ARG A 116 0.71 -18.20 -2.53
N VAL A 117 1.53 -19.04 -3.02
CA VAL A 117 1.07 -20.03 -3.99
C VAL A 117 0.17 -21.07 -3.31
#